data_0fcb1c30c73b7a931def28fd7b2fea78
#
_entry.id   0fcb1c30c73b7a931def28fd7b2fea78
#
_cell.length_a   1.000
_cell.length_b   1.000
_cell.length_c   1.000
_cell.angle_alpha   90.00
_cell.angle_beta   90.00
_cell.angle_gamma   90.00
#
_symmetry.space_group_name_H-M   'P 1'
#
loop_
_entity.id
_entity.type
_entity.pdbx_description
1 polymer ?
#
loop_
_entity_poly.entity_id
_entity_poly.type
_entity_poly.pdbx_seq_one_letter_code
_entity_poly.pdbx_strand_id
1 'polypeptide(L)'
;MNAPPRIDPVSDSDVVHWLTNDTRDEHFIDNIFAELCVRLQRAGIPVKRASLHVLIHHPQWLGARIMWADGMQEAELARVDYDVRERSEYIDSPANEIHDGAIEVRENLERDASLGRKHAVYDEMRAKGLTDYVAWPLYHTLGKRHIVTFATDRPGGFDDAHIAGLSKLLPVLALVSEIRIKNRLARTLLETYVGSHAGGLILAGATRRGSGTTVRAAIMICDLRDFTRISDTWPRDDVIDLLNGYFDAMSDPIARHGGEILKFIG
;
A
#
# COMPACT_ATOMS: atom_id res chain seq x y z
N MET A 1 -36.13 -30.12 -13.54
CA MET A 1 -35.65 -28.81 -13.07
C MET A 1 -34.64 -29.08 -11.96
N ASN A 2 -33.35 -28.99 -12.30
CA ASN A 2 -32.30 -29.09 -11.27
C ASN A 2 -32.23 -27.76 -10.54
N ALA A 3 -32.40 -27.81 -9.21
CA ALA A 3 -32.13 -26.65 -8.37
C ALA A 3 -30.68 -26.15 -8.57
N PRO A 4 -30.45 -24.85 -8.61
CA PRO A 4 -29.08 -24.34 -8.68
C PRO A 4 -28.27 -24.83 -7.47
N PRO A 5 -26.96 -25.10 -7.65
CA PRO A 5 -26.13 -25.54 -6.54
C PRO A 5 -26.20 -24.51 -5.40
N ARG A 6 -26.53 -24.99 -4.18
CA ARG A 6 -26.37 -24.18 -2.97
C ARG A 6 -24.88 -23.89 -2.83
N ILE A 7 -24.51 -22.64 -3.00
CA ILE A 7 -23.20 -22.15 -2.57
C ILE A 7 -23.31 -22.05 -1.05
N ASP A 8 -22.63 -22.94 -0.34
CA ASP A 8 -22.52 -22.86 1.11
C ASP A 8 -21.91 -21.49 1.47
N PRO A 9 -22.42 -20.79 2.49
CA PRO A 9 -21.88 -19.52 2.90
C PRO A 9 -20.41 -19.72 3.31
N VAL A 10 -19.51 -18.96 2.67
CA VAL A 10 -18.08 -18.92 3.02
C VAL A 10 -17.97 -18.48 4.48
N SER A 11 -17.37 -19.28 5.34
CA SER A 11 -17.24 -18.96 6.77
C SER A 11 -16.04 -18.04 7.01
N ASP A 12 -15.98 -17.33 8.15
CA ASP A 12 -14.81 -16.56 8.57
C ASP A 12 -13.53 -17.39 8.55
N SER A 13 -13.63 -18.69 8.90
CA SER A 13 -12.50 -19.63 8.85
C SER A 13 -11.98 -19.85 7.43
N ASP A 14 -12.85 -19.80 6.42
CA ASP A 14 -12.47 -19.99 5.02
C ASP A 14 -11.72 -18.77 4.48
N VAL A 15 -12.09 -17.56 4.91
CA VAL A 15 -11.36 -16.34 4.55
C VAL A 15 -9.97 -16.32 5.16
N VAL A 16 -9.84 -16.71 6.43
CA VAL A 16 -8.53 -16.84 7.10
C VAL A 16 -7.69 -17.92 6.43
N HIS A 17 -8.27 -19.08 6.13
CA HIS A 17 -7.59 -20.17 5.43
C HIS A 17 -7.06 -19.71 4.07
N TRP A 18 -7.89 -19.05 3.28
CA TRP A 18 -7.50 -18.49 2.00
C TRP A 18 -6.34 -17.48 2.12
N LEU A 19 -6.43 -16.51 3.06
CA LEU A 19 -5.36 -15.53 3.29
C LEU A 19 -4.02 -16.19 3.60
N THR A 20 -4.03 -17.29 4.36
CA THR A 20 -2.81 -17.95 4.83
C THR A 20 -2.23 -18.96 3.85
N ASN A 21 -3.08 -19.61 3.03
CA ASN A 21 -2.66 -20.75 2.22
C ASN A 21 -2.72 -20.47 0.72
N ASP A 22 -3.73 -19.75 0.23
CA ASP A 22 -4.01 -19.67 -1.20
C ASP A 22 -3.45 -18.40 -1.84
N THR A 23 -2.97 -17.43 -1.04
CA THR A 23 -2.36 -16.20 -1.54
C THR A 23 -0.86 -16.29 -1.77
N ARG A 24 -0.26 -17.49 -1.66
CA ARG A 24 1.21 -17.68 -1.67
C ARG A 24 1.85 -17.17 -2.95
N ASP A 25 1.22 -17.39 -4.08
CA ASP A 25 1.73 -17.03 -5.41
C ASP A 25 1.36 -15.60 -5.83
N GLU A 26 0.48 -14.91 -5.06
CA GLU A 26 0.15 -13.52 -5.31
C GLU A 26 1.19 -12.58 -4.69
N HIS A 27 1.81 -11.77 -5.53
CA HIS A 27 2.90 -10.87 -5.12
C HIS A 27 2.41 -9.51 -4.61
N PHE A 28 1.22 -9.10 -5.00
CA PHE A 28 0.71 -7.75 -4.79
C PHE A 28 -0.39 -7.73 -3.75
N ILE A 29 -0.21 -6.89 -2.73
CA ILE A 29 -1.18 -6.75 -1.64
C ILE A 29 -2.51 -6.13 -2.10
N ASP A 30 -2.49 -5.29 -3.12
CA ASP A 30 -3.67 -4.68 -3.74
C ASP A 30 -4.61 -5.74 -4.34
N ASN A 31 -4.08 -6.73 -5.05
CA ASN A 31 -4.87 -7.86 -5.57
C ASN A 31 -5.45 -8.71 -4.44
N ILE A 32 -4.62 -9.02 -3.43
CA ILE A 32 -5.08 -9.77 -2.25
C ILE A 32 -6.18 -8.99 -1.52
N PHE A 33 -6.04 -7.68 -1.38
CA PHE A 33 -7.00 -6.84 -0.67
C PHE A 33 -8.34 -6.73 -1.41
N ALA A 34 -8.32 -6.61 -2.75
CA ALA A 34 -9.53 -6.61 -3.56
C ALA A 34 -10.29 -7.95 -3.43
N GLU A 35 -9.61 -9.07 -3.60
CA GLU A 35 -10.22 -10.40 -3.46
C GLU A 35 -10.70 -10.67 -2.03
N LEU A 36 -9.97 -10.19 -1.00
CA LEU A 36 -10.41 -10.23 0.39
C LEU A 36 -11.79 -9.58 0.56
N CYS A 37 -11.98 -8.37 0.02
CA CYS A 37 -13.26 -7.66 0.12
C CYS A 37 -14.40 -8.44 -0.54
N VAL A 38 -14.16 -9.03 -1.71
CA VAL A 38 -15.14 -9.89 -2.39
C VAL A 38 -15.48 -11.13 -1.56
N ARG A 39 -14.48 -11.76 -0.94
CA ARG A 39 -14.68 -12.92 -0.07
C ARG A 39 -15.44 -12.58 1.20
N LEU A 40 -15.18 -11.42 1.79
CA LEU A 40 -15.93 -10.91 2.95
C LEU A 40 -17.41 -10.73 2.61
N GLN A 41 -17.73 -10.17 1.44
CA GLN A 41 -19.12 -10.07 0.98
C GLN A 41 -19.78 -11.46 0.83
N ARG A 42 -19.07 -12.43 0.23
CA ARG A 42 -19.55 -13.82 0.09
C ARG A 42 -19.73 -14.51 1.44
N ALA A 43 -18.93 -14.16 2.44
CA ALA A 43 -19.07 -14.63 3.82
C ALA A 43 -20.20 -13.92 4.59
N GLY A 44 -20.93 -13.01 3.96
CA GLY A 44 -22.05 -12.29 4.56
C GLY A 44 -21.66 -11.01 5.31
N ILE A 45 -20.40 -10.59 5.27
CA ILE A 45 -19.97 -9.31 5.84
C ILE A 45 -20.16 -8.22 4.76
N PRO A 46 -21.10 -7.29 4.92
CA PRO A 46 -21.54 -6.38 3.86
C PRO A 46 -20.56 -5.21 3.68
N VAL A 47 -19.33 -5.50 3.25
CA VAL A 47 -18.33 -4.48 2.94
C VAL A 47 -18.69 -3.81 1.63
N LYS A 48 -18.87 -2.49 1.63
CA LYS A 48 -19.12 -1.68 0.43
C LYS A 48 -17.89 -0.92 -0.03
N ARG A 49 -17.06 -0.48 0.92
CA ARG A 49 -15.79 0.20 0.67
C ARG A 49 -14.77 -0.26 1.71
N ALA A 50 -13.54 -0.43 1.29
CA ALA A 50 -12.43 -0.74 2.18
C ALA A 50 -11.17 0.01 1.74
N SER A 51 -10.28 0.32 2.68
CA SER A 51 -8.96 0.85 2.34
C SER A 51 -7.88 0.32 3.26
N LEU A 52 -6.69 0.17 2.71
CA LEU A 52 -5.47 -0.20 3.42
C LEU A 52 -4.45 0.92 3.24
N HIS A 53 -4.05 1.56 4.32
CA HIS A 53 -3.06 2.63 4.33
C HIS A 53 -1.75 2.09 4.87
N VAL A 54 -0.70 2.14 4.07
CA VAL A 54 0.61 1.59 4.42
C VAL A 54 1.69 2.67 4.35
N LEU A 55 2.52 2.73 5.36
CA LEU A 55 3.71 3.57 5.40
C LEU A 55 4.90 2.75 4.90
N ILE A 56 5.54 3.15 3.80
CA ILE A 56 6.58 2.38 3.14
C ILE A 56 7.97 3.03 3.29
N HIS A 57 8.03 4.34 3.61
CA HIS A 57 9.27 5.11 3.69
C HIS A 57 10.14 4.98 2.42
N HIS A 58 9.50 5.20 1.27
CA HIS A 58 10.22 5.32 0.01
C HIS A 58 10.93 6.69 -0.05
N PRO A 59 12.09 6.85 -0.73
CA PRO A 59 12.78 8.15 -0.80
C PRO A 59 11.91 9.31 -1.32
N GLN A 60 10.95 9.05 -2.20
CA GLN A 60 10.12 10.08 -2.84
C GLN A 60 8.70 10.20 -2.27
N TRP A 61 8.21 9.24 -1.49
CA TRP A 61 6.84 9.22 -0.96
C TRP A 61 6.73 8.44 0.35
N LEU A 62 5.83 8.89 1.21
CA LEU A 62 5.65 8.36 2.57
C LEU A 62 5.04 6.97 2.59
N GLY A 63 4.08 6.73 1.70
CA GLY A 63 3.31 5.49 1.75
C GLY A 63 2.38 5.30 0.57
N ALA A 64 1.46 4.37 0.70
CA ALA A 64 0.42 4.09 -0.28
C ALA A 64 -0.93 3.90 0.39
N ARG A 65 -1.98 4.28 -0.31
CA ARG A 65 -3.36 3.93 0.00
C ARG A 65 -3.89 2.99 -1.08
N ILE A 66 -4.31 1.83 -0.66
CA ILE A 66 -5.01 0.86 -1.49
C ILE A 66 -6.49 1.00 -1.15
N MET A 67 -7.34 1.26 -2.13
CA MET A 67 -8.78 1.45 -1.96
C MET A 67 -9.54 0.51 -2.86
N TRP A 68 -10.54 -0.16 -2.27
CA TRP A 68 -11.49 -0.97 -2.99
C TRP A 68 -12.92 -0.52 -2.69
N ALA A 69 -13.80 -0.59 -3.66
CA ALA A 69 -15.24 -0.38 -3.52
C ALA A 69 -15.98 -1.48 -4.29
N ASP A 70 -17.19 -1.79 -3.83
CA ASP A 70 -18.05 -2.77 -4.47
C ASP A 70 -18.26 -2.49 -5.96
N GLY A 71 -18.09 -3.54 -6.77
CA GLY A 71 -18.11 -3.45 -8.23
C GLY A 71 -16.73 -3.20 -8.87
N MET A 72 -15.68 -2.90 -8.11
CA MET A 72 -14.32 -2.81 -8.62
C MET A 72 -13.70 -4.21 -8.76
N GLN A 73 -13.09 -4.49 -9.91
CA GLN A 73 -12.34 -5.74 -10.13
C GLN A 73 -10.95 -5.69 -9.50
N GLU A 74 -10.32 -4.52 -9.51
CA GLU A 74 -8.99 -4.27 -8.96
C GLU A 74 -9.06 -3.13 -7.94
N ALA A 75 -8.20 -3.15 -6.95
CA ALA A 75 -8.09 -2.04 -5.99
C ALA A 75 -7.28 -0.90 -6.61
N GLU A 76 -7.70 0.33 -6.33
CA GLU A 76 -6.98 1.54 -6.71
C GLU A 76 -5.81 1.76 -5.75
N LEU A 77 -4.61 1.96 -6.31
CA LEU A 77 -3.41 2.26 -5.56
C LEU A 77 -3.02 3.73 -5.77
N ALA A 78 -3.08 4.52 -4.71
CA ALA A 78 -2.65 5.91 -4.69
C ALA A 78 -1.39 6.07 -3.84
N ARG A 79 -0.40 6.83 -4.34
CA ARG A 79 0.78 7.22 -3.58
C ARG A 79 0.40 8.30 -2.56
N VAL A 80 1.08 8.29 -1.42
CA VAL A 80 0.90 9.25 -0.33
C VAL A 80 2.21 9.97 -0.13
N ASP A 81 2.23 11.27 -0.38
CA ASP A 81 3.41 12.11 -0.27
C ASP A 81 3.74 12.44 1.19
N TYR A 82 4.96 12.93 1.45
CA TYR A 82 5.43 13.25 2.80
C TYR A 82 4.63 14.40 3.44
N ASP A 83 4.15 15.35 2.65
CA ASP A 83 3.38 16.53 3.10
C ASP A 83 1.95 16.19 3.54
N VAL A 84 1.46 14.96 3.29
CA VAL A 84 0.10 14.55 3.68
C VAL A 84 -0.18 14.77 5.17
N ARG A 85 0.82 14.61 6.03
CA ARG A 85 0.68 14.78 7.47
C ARG A 85 0.45 16.23 7.90
N GLU A 86 0.77 17.18 7.04
CA GLU A 86 0.59 18.62 7.27
C GLU A 86 -0.74 19.14 6.69
N ARG A 87 -1.41 18.30 5.89
CA ARG A 87 -2.69 18.67 5.29
C ARG A 87 -3.83 18.57 6.30
N SER A 88 -4.72 19.55 6.28
CA SER A 88 -5.89 19.60 7.18
C SER A 88 -6.78 18.38 7.07
N GLU A 89 -6.95 17.84 5.86
CA GLU A 89 -7.76 16.65 5.60
C GLU A 89 -7.20 15.39 6.29
N TYR A 90 -5.88 15.34 6.51
CA TYR A 90 -5.27 14.26 7.25
C TYR A 90 -5.34 14.50 8.75
N ILE A 91 -5.01 15.71 9.21
CA ILE A 91 -5.01 16.10 10.63
C ILE A 91 -6.40 15.86 11.21
N ASP A 92 -7.45 16.25 10.48
CA ASP A 92 -8.84 16.02 10.86
C ASP A 92 -9.40 14.75 10.16
N SER A 93 -8.81 13.60 10.46
CA SER A 93 -9.23 12.33 9.89
C SER A 93 -9.18 11.16 10.89
N PRO A 94 -10.00 10.12 10.69
CA PRO A 94 -9.92 8.88 11.45
C PRO A 94 -8.55 8.22 11.37
N ALA A 95 -7.83 8.42 10.25
CA ALA A 95 -6.50 7.88 10.06
C ALA A 95 -5.50 8.51 11.02
N ASN A 96 -5.59 9.82 11.25
CA ASN A 96 -4.75 10.50 12.23
C ASN A 96 -5.04 10.01 13.65
N GLU A 97 -6.31 9.83 14.03
CA GLU A 97 -6.67 9.28 15.34
C GLU A 97 -6.03 7.90 15.58
N ILE A 98 -6.04 7.03 14.57
CA ILE A 98 -5.37 5.72 14.65
C ILE A 98 -3.85 5.90 14.81
N HIS A 99 -3.24 6.81 14.07
CA HIS A 99 -1.79 7.07 14.22
C HIS A 99 -1.44 7.65 15.59
N ASP A 100 -2.32 8.49 16.16
CA ASP A 100 -2.16 9.10 17.50
C ASP A 100 -2.42 8.13 18.65
N GLY A 101 -2.86 6.89 18.34
CA GLY A 101 -2.95 5.85 19.37
C GLY A 101 -4.31 5.19 19.52
N ALA A 102 -5.35 5.64 18.83
CA ALA A 102 -6.63 4.96 18.89
C ALA A 102 -6.50 3.50 18.43
N ILE A 103 -7.13 2.58 19.16
CA ILE A 103 -7.14 1.15 18.85
C ILE A 103 -8.30 0.77 17.91
N GLU A 104 -9.28 1.63 17.81
CA GLU A 104 -10.44 1.54 16.92
C GLU A 104 -11.02 2.94 16.76
N VAL A 105 -11.45 3.27 15.55
CA VAL A 105 -12.31 4.42 15.27
C VAL A 105 -13.52 3.90 14.51
N ARG A 106 -14.71 4.00 15.11
CA ARG A 106 -15.97 3.60 14.47
C ARG A 106 -16.95 4.77 14.49
N GLU A 107 -17.67 4.97 13.38
CA GLU A 107 -18.71 5.99 13.25
C GLU A 107 -19.91 5.44 12.51
N ASN A 108 -21.08 5.50 13.17
CA ASN A 108 -22.34 5.22 12.51
C ASN A 108 -22.78 6.47 11.72
N LEU A 109 -22.75 6.37 10.39
CA LEU A 109 -22.97 7.46 9.48
C LEU A 109 -24.47 7.78 9.27
N GLU A 110 -25.40 6.92 9.72
CA GLU A 110 -26.84 7.19 9.71
C GLU A 110 -27.28 8.11 10.87
N ARG A 111 -26.45 8.25 11.91
CA ARG A 111 -26.74 9.18 12.99
C ARG A 111 -26.63 10.62 12.50
N ASP A 112 -27.36 11.50 13.18
CA ASP A 112 -27.26 12.93 12.93
C ASP A 112 -25.78 13.37 12.98
N ALA A 113 -25.33 14.01 11.90
CA ALA A 113 -23.97 14.51 11.77
C ALA A 113 -23.55 15.48 12.89
N SER A 114 -24.54 16.09 13.58
CA SER A 114 -24.30 16.99 14.73
C SER A 114 -23.90 16.22 16.00
N LEU A 115 -24.19 14.92 16.09
CA LEU A 115 -23.95 14.07 17.27
C LEU A 115 -22.70 13.22 17.17
N GLY A 116 -22.12 13.07 15.95
CA GLY A 116 -20.94 12.25 15.68
C GLY A 116 -19.64 13.04 15.59
N ARG A 117 -18.55 12.31 15.32
CA ARG A 117 -17.24 12.92 15.04
C ARG A 117 -17.31 13.71 13.74
N LYS A 118 -16.75 14.91 13.72
CA LYS A 118 -16.78 15.82 12.57
C LYS A 118 -15.52 15.67 11.74
N HIS A 119 -15.45 14.61 10.93
CA HIS A 119 -14.41 14.49 9.91
C HIS A 119 -15.02 14.67 8.53
N ALA A 120 -14.38 15.47 7.69
CA ALA A 120 -14.86 15.77 6.33
C ALA A 120 -15.08 14.48 5.50
N VAL A 121 -14.28 13.44 5.75
CA VAL A 121 -14.42 12.13 5.08
C VAL A 121 -15.77 11.45 5.39
N TYR A 122 -16.39 11.70 6.54
CA TYR A 122 -17.70 11.13 6.87
C TYR A 122 -18.83 11.75 6.05
N ASP A 123 -18.72 13.04 5.75
CA ASP A 123 -19.71 13.71 4.89
C ASP A 123 -19.62 13.20 3.45
N GLU A 124 -18.40 12.97 2.96
CA GLU A 124 -18.19 12.29 1.66
C GLU A 124 -18.80 10.87 1.64
N MET A 125 -18.60 10.11 2.73
CA MET A 125 -19.13 8.75 2.84
C MET A 125 -20.67 8.74 2.92
N ARG A 126 -21.28 9.64 3.68
CA ARG A 126 -22.75 9.82 3.73
C ARG A 126 -23.32 10.17 2.36
N ALA A 127 -22.67 11.09 1.65
CA ALA A 127 -23.07 11.46 0.29
C ALA A 127 -23.03 10.28 -0.70
N LYS A 128 -22.18 9.28 -0.44
CA LYS A 128 -22.10 8.01 -1.20
C LYS A 128 -23.05 6.91 -0.67
N GLY A 129 -23.91 7.23 0.30
CA GLY A 129 -24.88 6.28 0.85
C GLY A 129 -24.31 5.28 1.85
N LEU A 130 -23.10 5.50 2.37
CA LEU A 130 -22.52 4.63 3.39
C LEU A 130 -23.17 4.93 4.76
N THR A 131 -23.42 3.87 5.53
CA THR A 131 -24.18 3.90 6.79
C THR A 131 -23.31 3.68 8.03
N ASP A 132 -22.15 3.01 7.89
CA ASP A 132 -21.22 2.74 8.99
C ASP A 132 -19.78 2.66 8.47
N TYR A 133 -18.87 3.07 9.31
CA TYR A 133 -17.42 3.10 9.05
C TYR A 133 -16.66 2.61 10.27
N VAL A 134 -15.63 1.82 10.03
CA VAL A 134 -14.69 1.38 11.06
C VAL A 134 -13.27 1.39 10.54
N ALA A 135 -12.34 1.82 11.39
CA ALA A 135 -10.90 1.82 11.14
C ALA A 135 -10.16 1.15 12.29
N TRP A 136 -9.16 0.35 11.96
CA TRP A 136 -8.27 -0.28 12.92
C TRP A 136 -6.82 -0.12 12.56
N PRO A 137 -5.91 -0.09 13.55
CA PRO A 137 -4.50 -0.24 13.31
C PRO A 137 -4.18 -1.67 12.85
N LEU A 138 -3.33 -1.79 11.83
CA LEU A 138 -2.64 -3.02 11.48
C LEU A 138 -1.21 -2.95 12.02
N TYR A 139 -0.92 -3.78 13.01
CA TYR A 139 0.38 -3.80 13.65
C TYR A 139 1.35 -4.69 12.88
N HIS A 140 2.32 -4.07 12.23
CA HIS A 140 3.46 -4.75 11.65
C HIS A 140 4.60 -4.84 12.65
N THR A 141 5.60 -5.67 12.35
CA THR A 141 6.79 -5.82 13.21
C THR A 141 7.56 -4.50 13.36
N LEU A 142 8.37 -4.41 14.41
CA LEU A 142 9.16 -3.21 14.75
C LEU A 142 8.28 -1.98 15.08
N GLY A 143 7.07 -2.21 15.61
CA GLY A 143 6.20 -1.15 16.07
C GLY A 143 5.55 -0.30 14.97
N LYS A 144 5.62 -0.72 13.71
CA LYS A 144 4.96 0.00 12.61
C LYS A 144 3.46 -0.19 12.67
N ARG A 145 2.75 0.92 12.55
CA ARG A 145 1.30 1.01 12.63
C ARG A 145 0.75 1.46 11.28
N HIS A 146 0.06 0.58 10.61
CA HIS A 146 -0.68 0.83 9.38
C HIS A 146 -2.17 0.90 9.70
N ILE A 147 -3.03 1.17 8.72
CA ILE A 147 -4.46 1.33 8.97
C ILE A 147 -5.23 0.52 7.94
N VAL A 148 -6.26 -0.19 8.41
CA VAL A 148 -7.30 -0.76 7.54
C VAL A 148 -8.64 -0.16 7.92
N THR A 149 -9.47 0.10 6.90
CA THR A 149 -10.80 0.64 7.09
C THR A 149 -11.83 -0.17 6.33
N PHE A 150 -13.02 -0.28 6.88
CA PHE A 150 -14.17 -0.87 6.21
C PHE A 150 -15.38 0.03 6.37
N ALA A 151 -16.21 0.10 5.35
CA ALA A 151 -17.49 0.81 5.40
C ALA A 151 -18.56 -0.02 4.67
N THR A 152 -19.81 0.16 5.11
CA THR A 152 -20.97 -0.51 4.56
C THR A 152 -22.08 0.47 4.21
N ASP A 153 -22.96 0.07 3.28
CA ASP A 153 -24.22 0.75 2.94
C ASP A 153 -25.45 0.03 3.52
N ARG A 154 -25.23 -1.03 4.34
CA ARG A 154 -26.30 -1.77 4.98
C ARG A 154 -27.08 -0.89 5.96
N PRO A 155 -28.42 -0.79 5.86
CA PRO A 155 -29.21 -0.10 6.87
C PRO A 155 -28.91 -0.62 8.28
N GLY A 156 -28.66 0.29 9.21
CA GLY A 156 -28.23 -0.02 10.58
C GLY A 156 -26.74 -0.32 10.75
N GLY A 157 -25.96 -0.28 9.66
CA GLY A 157 -24.50 -0.45 9.71
C GLY A 157 -24.05 -1.92 9.91
N PHE A 158 -22.82 -2.08 10.37
CA PHE A 158 -22.27 -3.37 10.79
C PHE A 158 -22.86 -3.78 12.15
N ASP A 159 -23.30 -5.01 12.26
CA ASP A 159 -23.65 -5.60 13.55
C ASP A 159 -22.41 -6.16 14.28
N ASP A 160 -22.59 -6.62 15.52
CA ASP A 160 -21.50 -7.12 16.36
C ASP A 160 -20.82 -8.37 15.76
N ALA A 161 -21.56 -9.20 15.03
CA ALA A 161 -20.98 -10.37 14.37
C ALA A 161 -20.06 -9.95 13.19
N HIS A 162 -20.48 -8.96 12.41
CA HIS A 162 -19.65 -8.40 11.33
C HIS A 162 -18.37 -7.79 11.89
N ILE A 163 -18.46 -6.98 12.94
CA ILE A 163 -17.29 -6.37 13.60
C ILE A 163 -16.35 -7.44 14.17
N ALA A 164 -16.90 -8.46 14.84
CA ALA A 164 -16.13 -9.57 15.37
C ALA A 164 -15.43 -10.38 14.24
N GLY A 165 -16.11 -10.62 13.12
CA GLY A 165 -15.52 -11.27 11.94
C GLY A 165 -14.38 -10.47 11.34
N LEU A 166 -14.58 -9.16 11.11
CA LEU A 166 -13.54 -8.27 10.59
C LEU A 166 -12.34 -8.18 11.54
N SER A 167 -12.57 -8.01 12.84
CA SER A 167 -11.50 -7.87 13.84
C SER A 167 -10.62 -9.13 13.96
N LYS A 168 -11.19 -10.33 13.81
CA LYS A 168 -10.45 -11.60 13.79
C LYS A 168 -9.46 -11.72 12.64
N LEU A 169 -9.71 -11.02 11.53
CA LEU A 169 -8.84 -11.04 10.35
C LEU A 169 -7.61 -10.14 10.52
N LEU A 170 -7.64 -9.14 11.40
CA LEU A 170 -6.60 -8.13 11.50
C LEU A 170 -5.20 -8.71 11.71
N PRO A 171 -4.94 -9.68 12.61
CA PRO A 171 -3.61 -10.24 12.80
C PRO A 171 -3.09 -10.95 11.54
N VAL A 172 -3.94 -11.69 10.84
CA VAL A 172 -3.56 -12.42 9.62
C VAL A 172 -3.33 -11.44 8.48
N LEU A 173 -4.22 -10.46 8.30
CA LEU A 173 -4.06 -9.42 7.30
C LEU A 173 -2.78 -8.59 7.54
N ALA A 174 -2.45 -8.31 8.80
CA ALA A 174 -1.20 -7.64 9.17
C ALA A 174 0.02 -8.44 8.70
N LEU A 175 0.08 -9.74 8.98
CA LEU A 175 1.19 -10.60 8.56
C LEU A 175 1.29 -10.71 7.03
N VAL A 176 0.17 -10.97 6.36
CA VAL A 176 0.13 -11.10 4.89
C VAL A 176 0.56 -9.80 4.21
N SER A 177 0.01 -8.67 4.66
CA SER A 177 0.36 -7.36 4.10
C SER A 177 1.83 -7.00 4.37
N GLU A 178 2.34 -7.29 5.56
CA GLU A 178 3.74 -7.03 5.90
C GLU A 178 4.70 -7.79 5.00
N ILE A 179 4.47 -9.09 4.79
CA ILE A 179 5.31 -9.93 3.92
C ILE A 179 5.32 -9.35 2.49
N ARG A 180 4.17 -9.01 1.93
CA ARG A 180 4.06 -8.49 0.55
C ARG A 180 4.72 -7.12 0.42
N ILE A 181 4.49 -6.22 1.37
CA ILE A 181 5.08 -4.88 1.39
C ILE A 181 6.60 -4.96 1.52
N LYS A 182 7.11 -5.79 2.43
CA LYS A 182 8.56 -5.97 2.62
C LYS A 182 9.23 -6.59 1.40
N ASN A 183 8.61 -7.59 0.76
CA ASN A 183 9.13 -8.19 -0.45
C ASN A 183 9.17 -7.18 -1.61
N ARG A 184 8.12 -6.37 -1.77
CA ARG A 184 8.09 -5.30 -2.77
C ARG A 184 9.15 -4.24 -2.50
N LEU A 185 9.30 -3.81 -1.25
CA LEU A 185 10.32 -2.85 -0.86
C LEU A 185 11.73 -3.41 -1.11
N ALA A 186 12.01 -4.65 -0.73
CA ALA A 186 13.28 -5.30 -0.97
C ALA A 186 13.60 -5.36 -2.48
N ARG A 187 12.63 -5.74 -3.31
CA ARG A 187 12.76 -5.71 -4.78
C ARG A 187 13.07 -4.31 -5.28
N THR A 188 12.26 -3.31 -4.90
CA THR A 188 12.45 -1.92 -5.32
C THR A 188 13.84 -1.39 -4.93
N LEU A 189 14.30 -1.66 -3.71
CA LEU A 189 15.63 -1.25 -3.27
C LEU A 189 16.74 -1.92 -4.09
N LEU A 190 16.62 -3.24 -4.33
CA LEU A 190 17.61 -3.94 -5.16
C LEU A 190 17.60 -3.40 -6.60
N GLU A 191 16.43 -3.22 -7.20
CA GLU A 191 16.31 -2.62 -8.54
C GLU A 191 16.90 -1.22 -8.62
N THR A 192 16.69 -0.40 -7.57
CA THR A 192 17.22 0.98 -7.51
C THR A 192 18.74 1.01 -7.33
N TYR A 193 19.31 0.13 -6.52
CA TYR A 193 20.73 0.22 -6.16
C TYR A 193 21.65 -0.69 -6.98
N VAL A 194 21.14 -1.77 -7.56
CA VAL A 194 21.95 -2.73 -8.33
C VAL A 194 21.40 -3.01 -9.73
N GLY A 195 20.30 -2.37 -10.09
CA GLY A 195 19.59 -2.56 -11.37
C GLY A 195 18.59 -3.72 -11.34
N SER A 196 17.63 -3.69 -12.27
CA SER A 196 16.51 -4.63 -12.30
C SER A 196 16.96 -6.06 -12.59
N HIS A 197 17.92 -6.24 -13.53
CA HIS A 197 18.43 -7.55 -13.90
C HIS A 197 19.18 -8.21 -12.73
N ALA A 198 20.16 -7.49 -12.16
CA ALA A 198 20.95 -8.01 -11.03
C ALA A 198 20.09 -8.18 -9.78
N GLY A 199 19.19 -7.24 -9.48
CA GLY A 199 18.24 -7.31 -8.38
C GLY A 199 17.33 -8.54 -8.47
N GLY A 200 16.82 -8.83 -9.67
CA GLY A 200 16.02 -10.03 -9.94
C GLY A 200 16.78 -11.34 -9.69
N LEU A 201 18.03 -11.43 -10.16
CA LEU A 201 18.89 -12.59 -9.93
C LEU A 201 19.21 -12.80 -8.44
N ILE A 202 19.50 -11.72 -7.70
CA ILE A 202 19.76 -11.79 -6.26
C ILE A 202 18.53 -12.31 -5.51
N LEU A 203 17.34 -11.79 -5.83
CA LEU A 203 16.08 -12.27 -5.23
C LEU A 203 15.77 -13.73 -5.59
N ALA A 204 16.19 -14.18 -6.77
CA ALA A 204 16.08 -15.58 -7.18
C ALA A 204 17.14 -16.51 -6.55
N GLY A 205 18.01 -15.97 -5.67
CA GLY A 205 19.01 -16.75 -4.93
C GLY A 205 20.41 -16.77 -5.55
N ALA A 206 20.69 -15.98 -6.59
CA ALA A 206 22.04 -15.87 -7.16
C ALA A 206 22.95 -14.99 -6.27
N THR A 207 23.19 -15.43 -5.05
CA THR A 207 23.94 -14.69 -4.02
C THR A 207 25.38 -15.17 -3.83
N ARG A 208 25.79 -16.25 -4.54
CA ARG A 208 27.13 -16.81 -4.39
C ARG A 208 28.19 -15.86 -4.93
N ARG A 209 29.20 -15.57 -4.13
CA ARG A 209 30.35 -14.75 -4.56
C ARG A 209 31.03 -15.39 -5.78
N GLY A 210 31.26 -14.58 -6.83
CA GLY A 210 31.84 -15.04 -8.09
C GLY A 210 30.83 -15.66 -9.06
N SER A 211 29.54 -15.75 -8.72
CA SER A 211 28.51 -16.06 -9.71
C SER A 211 28.26 -14.86 -10.62
N GLY A 212 28.04 -15.12 -11.89
CA GLY A 212 27.74 -14.09 -12.87
C GLY A 212 27.25 -14.69 -14.17
N THR A 213 26.54 -13.89 -14.95
CA THR A 213 26.10 -14.23 -16.31
C THR A 213 26.76 -13.31 -17.31
N THR A 214 27.19 -13.88 -18.46
CA THR A 214 27.73 -13.07 -19.55
C THR A 214 26.56 -12.42 -20.31
N VAL A 215 26.60 -11.09 -20.40
CA VAL A 215 25.61 -10.30 -21.17
C VAL A 215 26.31 -9.55 -22.29
N ARG A 216 25.63 -9.38 -23.44
CA ARG A 216 26.07 -8.43 -24.48
C ARG A 216 25.35 -7.11 -24.23
N ALA A 217 26.10 -6.11 -23.82
CA ALA A 217 25.54 -4.80 -23.52
C ALA A 217 26.52 -3.70 -23.94
N ALA A 218 25.98 -2.52 -24.25
CA ALA A 218 26.74 -1.28 -24.28
C ALA A 218 26.77 -0.69 -22.86
N ILE A 219 27.94 -0.32 -22.38
CA ILE A 219 28.09 0.31 -21.06
C ILE A 219 28.33 1.80 -21.29
N MET A 220 27.49 2.63 -20.67
CA MET A 220 27.59 4.08 -20.69
C MET A 220 27.93 4.58 -19.30
N ILE A 221 28.89 5.47 -19.19
CA ILE A 221 29.24 6.18 -17.96
C ILE A 221 29.11 7.68 -18.27
N CYS A 222 28.31 8.36 -17.47
CA CYS A 222 28.10 9.81 -17.56
C CYS A 222 28.57 10.48 -16.29
N ASP A 223 29.16 11.66 -16.40
CA ASP A 223 29.63 12.45 -15.27
C ASP A 223 29.33 13.94 -15.50
N LEU A 224 29.14 14.68 -14.42
CA LEU A 224 29.01 16.14 -14.43
C LEU A 224 30.39 16.79 -14.48
N ARG A 225 30.63 17.61 -15.50
CA ARG A 225 31.86 18.39 -15.58
C ARG A 225 31.97 19.37 -14.41
N ASP A 226 33.15 19.47 -13.87
CA ASP A 226 33.50 20.37 -12.75
C ASP A 226 32.70 20.12 -11.46
N PHE A 227 32.13 18.93 -11.28
CA PHE A 227 31.27 18.60 -10.12
C PHE A 227 32.02 18.80 -8.79
N THR A 228 33.28 18.40 -8.70
CA THR A 228 34.09 18.62 -7.49
C THR A 228 34.16 20.09 -7.10
N ARG A 229 34.38 20.99 -8.06
CA ARG A 229 34.39 22.44 -7.81
C ARG A 229 33.04 22.97 -7.39
N ILE A 230 31.97 22.47 -8.02
CA ILE A 230 30.58 22.84 -7.68
C ILE A 230 30.30 22.42 -6.26
N SER A 231 30.56 21.15 -5.88
CA SER A 231 30.31 20.62 -4.54
C SER A 231 31.12 21.31 -3.43
N ASP A 232 32.31 21.85 -3.77
CA ASP A 232 33.12 22.59 -2.82
C ASP A 232 32.68 24.05 -2.63
N THR A 233 31.98 24.63 -3.61
CA THR A 233 31.69 26.07 -3.63
C THR A 233 30.20 26.40 -3.47
N TRP A 234 29.29 25.49 -3.80
CA TRP A 234 27.86 25.74 -3.73
C TRP A 234 27.29 25.30 -2.39
N PRO A 235 26.16 25.91 -1.93
CA PRO A 235 25.41 25.41 -0.83
C PRO A 235 24.96 23.96 -1.06
N ARG A 236 24.94 23.17 -0.01
CA ARG A 236 24.58 21.72 -0.08
C ARG A 236 23.27 21.47 -0.81
N ASP A 237 22.24 22.24 -0.52
CA ASP A 237 20.90 22.03 -1.06
C ASP A 237 20.86 22.33 -2.56
N ASP A 238 21.58 23.36 -3.04
CA ASP A 238 21.73 23.67 -4.46
C ASP A 238 22.48 22.55 -5.23
N VAL A 239 23.46 21.93 -4.59
CA VAL A 239 24.17 20.76 -5.15
C VAL A 239 23.24 19.56 -5.28
N ILE A 240 22.40 19.32 -4.28
CA ILE A 240 21.40 18.23 -4.31
C ILE A 240 20.39 18.48 -5.43
N ASP A 241 19.88 19.69 -5.56
CA ASP A 241 18.92 20.05 -6.61
C ASP A 241 19.54 19.91 -8.01
N LEU A 242 20.81 20.32 -8.20
CA LEU A 242 21.53 20.09 -9.43
C LEU A 242 21.66 18.61 -9.77
N LEU A 243 22.02 17.76 -8.79
CA LEU A 243 22.13 16.31 -8.98
C LEU A 243 20.79 15.68 -9.32
N ASN A 244 19.72 16.05 -8.61
CA ASN A 244 18.37 15.57 -8.90
C ASN A 244 17.95 15.92 -10.32
N GLY A 245 18.12 17.18 -10.74
CA GLY A 245 17.80 17.61 -12.09
C GLY A 245 18.62 16.90 -13.16
N TYR A 246 19.91 16.64 -12.89
CA TYR A 246 20.77 15.87 -13.79
C TYR A 246 20.32 14.41 -13.92
N PHE A 247 20.03 13.74 -12.81
CA PHE A 247 19.61 12.35 -12.82
C PHE A 247 18.24 12.19 -13.47
N ASP A 248 17.30 13.10 -13.25
CA ASP A 248 15.99 13.11 -13.90
C ASP A 248 16.14 13.27 -15.43
N ALA A 249 17.01 14.21 -15.86
CA ALA A 249 17.24 14.44 -17.28
C ALA A 249 17.89 13.23 -18.00
N MET A 250 18.66 12.42 -17.27
CA MET A 250 19.34 11.24 -17.84
C MET A 250 18.47 9.98 -17.76
N SER A 251 17.66 9.81 -16.72
CA SER A 251 16.88 8.57 -16.49
C SER A 251 15.82 8.34 -17.55
N ASP A 252 15.10 9.36 -17.94
CA ASP A 252 14.00 9.26 -18.91
C ASP A 252 14.44 8.79 -20.31
N PRO A 253 15.48 9.37 -20.95
CA PRO A 253 15.99 8.87 -22.21
C PRO A 253 16.49 7.43 -22.14
N ILE A 254 17.21 7.07 -21.06
CA ILE A 254 17.74 5.71 -20.87
C ILE A 254 16.60 4.72 -20.81
N ALA A 255 15.58 4.97 -19.97
CA ALA A 255 14.42 4.11 -19.81
C ALA A 255 13.62 3.95 -21.11
N ARG A 256 13.40 5.05 -21.86
CA ARG A 256 12.68 5.03 -23.15
C ARG A 256 13.37 4.19 -24.23
N HIS A 257 14.68 4.02 -24.16
CA HIS A 257 15.47 3.21 -25.09
C HIS A 257 15.76 1.80 -24.55
N GLY A 258 15.09 1.37 -23.46
CA GLY A 258 15.27 0.04 -22.87
C GLY A 258 16.62 -0.14 -22.15
N GLY A 259 17.29 0.97 -21.82
CA GLY A 259 18.49 0.96 -21.01
C GLY A 259 18.19 0.75 -19.53
N GLU A 260 19.14 0.21 -18.81
CA GLU A 260 19.10 -0.01 -17.36
C GLU A 260 20.14 0.85 -16.66
N ILE A 261 19.75 1.60 -15.64
CA ILE A 261 20.67 2.36 -14.80
C ILE A 261 21.17 1.44 -13.69
N LEU A 262 22.45 1.10 -13.74
CA LEU A 262 23.05 0.19 -12.78
C LEU A 262 23.38 0.88 -11.46
N LYS A 263 23.78 2.15 -11.50
CA LYS A 263 24.18 2.91 -10.32
C LYS A 263 24.25 4.40 -10.60
N PHE A 264 23.81 5.21 -9.65
CA PHE A 264 24.15 6.61 -9.53
C PHE A 264 25.41 6.72 -8.65
N ILE A 265 26.43 7.41 -9.15
CA ILE A 265 27.69 7.65 -8.44
C ILE A 265 27.85 9.17 -8.37
N GLY A 266 27.75 9.71 -7.16
CA GLY A 266 27.90 11.14 -6.90
C GLY A 266 28.50 11.38 -5.53
#